data_fc0d2e40cd3fd534f7bd27b5de134833
#
_entry.id   fc0d2e40cd3fd534f7bd27b5de134833
#
_cell.length_a   1.000
_cell.length_b   1.000
_cell.length_c   1.000
_cell.angle_alpha   90.00
_cell.angle_beta   90.00
_cell.angle_gamma   90.00
#
_symmetry.space_group_name_H-M   'P 1'
#
loop_
_entity.id
_entity.type
_entity.pdbx_description
1 polymer ?
#
loop_
_entity_poly.entity_id
_entity_poly.type
_entity_poly.pdbx_seq_one_letter_code
_entity_poly.pdbx_strand_id
1 'polypeptide(L)'
;SVAGGTDIYRHIQLDANKDFGNGVAGRVVVMGHENDKPGQSNGAEYARVGIAPSLALGLGSANRATLSYYFLKSNDEPDSGIPFNNPNLVNNDGTPKSNVPAGAEKGDGKPVAVKQGAYYGWKARDFDKRENHIGSLKLEHDFNDDLTLSNTASYSRSKADYIYTNPDDSKSNIYKNQVWRRVTQSIRETEAFTDQLSLAGKLQTGQLTHSFNVGAEYSREETERGSYNIIYPGYKGTTTTGFDNTCKNNDGWCTSLTNPSGNAPWLGSLTTNPKQRTSTNETVSIYALDSIEFNKYWLLNLGARWDKFDSELKFNKDYISGNTTTPAGTVYTNDSDFFSYQAGVVFRPTEHGSIYASYATAANPVGMDADIDGLSASNQALDPEKARTYEVGTKWSLWENRANVTAAIFRTEKQNTRIAVDANTTTNAGESKVDGFELGLTGHITDKWEMAVGYSYLDSEVEKAAYNAVAQEGKPLPFIAKNSASLWTTYKVLPKLTVGAGAQYRDQVYANTNPNTALTSTKILPAFTIYNAMVQYKVDENVDLQLNVNNISDKRYFTSAHAAHYANEGEGRNAVLAINFKY
;
A
#
# COMPACT_ATOMS: atom_id res chain seq x y z
N SER A 1 13.21 0.43 -23.76
CA SER A 1 11.98 1.11 -24.15
C SER A 1 12.10 2.62 -23.95
N VAL A 2 11.41 3.39 -24.78
CA VAL A 2 11.24 4.84 -24.63
C VAL A 2 9.75 5.15 -24.77
N ALA A 3 9.20 5.98 -23.88
CA ALA A 3 7.81 6.38 -23.97
C ALA A 3 7.65 7.88 -23.74
N GLY A 4 6.64 8.45 -24.42
CA GLY A 4 6.20 9.83 -24.24
C GLY A 4 4.68 9.91 -24.26
N GLY A 5 4.12 10.94 -23.65
CA GLY A 5 2.66 11.05 -23.57
C GLY A 5 2.18 12.44 -23.17
N THR A 6 0.87 12.50 -22.91
CA THR A 6 0.26 13.69 -22.31
C THR A 6 0.84 13.93 -20.91
N ASP A 7 0.56 15.10 -20.33
CA ASP A 7 0.97 15.46 -18.96
C ASP A 7 2.49 15.33 -18.76
N ILE A 8 3.27 15.76 -19.75
CA ILE A 8 4.75 15.76 -19.77
C ILE A 8 5.33 14.34 -19.50
N TYR A 9 4.57 13.29 -19.82
CA TYR A 9 5.04 11.92 -19.59
C TYR A 9 6.28 11.60 -20.41
N ARG A 10 7.36 11.23 -19.74
CA ARG A 10 8.64 10.80 -20.33
C ARG A 10 9.16 9.59 -19.56
N HIS A 11 9.50 8.54 -20.28
CA HIS A 11 10.06 7.33 -19.67
C HIS A 11 11.12 6.75 -20.59
N ILE A 12 12.23 6.35 -19.99
CA ILE A 12 13.28 5.57 -20.64
C ILE A 12 13.66 4.39 -19.76
N GLN A 13 13.81 3.22 -20.35
CA GLN A 13 14.30 2.04 -19.66
C GLN A 13 15.25 1.26 -20.58
N LEU A 14 16.38 0.91 -20.02
CA LEU A 14 17.33 -0.07 -20.56
C LEU A 14 17.33 -1.31 -19.68
N ASP A 15 17.18 -2.49 -20.29
CA ASP A 15 17.33 -3.79 -19.64
C ASP A 15 18.29 -4.61 -20.50
N ALA A 16 19.48 -4.82 -19.99
CA ALA A 16 20.54 -5.56 -20.67
C ALA A 16 20.97 -6.74 -19.81
N ASN A 17 21.03 -7.91 -20.43
CA ASN A 17 21.56 -9.11 -19.79
C ASN A 17 22.56 -9.80 -20.70
N LYS A 18 23.52 -10.49 -20.11
CA LYS A 18 24.57 -11.22 -20.81
C LYS A 18 24.92 -12.49 -20.07
N ASP A 19 24.90 -13.59 -20.79
CA ASP A 19 25.59 -14.81 -20.39
C ASP A 19 27.06 -14.69 -20.85
N PHE A 20 27.99 -14.72 -19.88
CA PHE A 20 29.44 -14.65 -20.13
C PHE A 20 30.07 -16.04 -20.34
N GLY A 21 29.26 -17.11 -20.23
CA GLY A 21 29.72 -18.49 -20.25
C GLY A 21 30.28 -18.94 -18.88
N ASN A 22 30.62 -20.22 -18.78
CA ASN A 22 31.18 -20.85 -17.57
C ASN A 22 30.33 -20.60 -16.30
N GLY A 23 29.02 -20.51 -16.46
CA GLY A 23 28.10 -20.31 -15.34
C GLY A 23 28.07 -18.88 -14.79
N VAL A 24 28.51 -17.88 -15.55
CA VAL A 24 28.49 -16.45 -15.16
C VAL A 24 27.52 -15.72 -16.05
N ALA A 25 26.55 -15.01 -15.43
CA ALA A 25 25.62 -14.12 -16.12
C ALA A 25 25.42 -12.80 -15.35
N GLY A 26 25.24 -11.73 -16.10
CA GLY A 26 24.97 -10.39 -15.54
C GLY A 26 23.76 -9.74 -16.17
N ARG A 27 23.05 -8.93 -15.39
CA ARG A 27 21.94 -8.10 -15.86
C ARG A 27 22.03 -6.71 -15.24
N VAL A 28 21.65 -5.70 -15.99
CA VAL A 28 21.48 -4.36 -15.49
C VAL A 28 20.19 -3.77 -16.05
N VAL A 29 19.37 -3.20 -15.17
CA VAL A 29 18.21 -2.41 -15.52
C VAL A 29 18.45 -0.97 -15.08
N VAL A 30 18.21 -0.01 -15.99
CA VAL A 30 18.30 1.43 -15.70
C VAL A 30 17.00 2.08 -16.15
N MET A 31 16.45 2.98 -15.36
CA MET A 31 15.21 3.70 -15.70
C MET A 31 15.29 5.18 -15.31
N GLY A 32 14.64 6.00 -16.13
CA GLY A 32 14.30 7.39 -15.82
C GLY A 32 12.85 7.66 -16.17
N HIS A 33 12.16 8.41 -15.32
CA HIS A 33 10.74 8.70 -15.47
C HIS A 33 10.41 10.10 -14.95
N GLU A 34 9.56 10.82 -15.67
CA GLU A 34 9.04 12.12 -15.29
C GLU A 34 7.62 12.29 -15.86
N ASN A 35 6.70 12.80 -15.07
CA ASN A 35 5.36 13.21 -15.52
C ASN A 35 4.68 14.16 -14.54
N ASP A 36 3.76 14.98 -15.06
CA ASP A 36 2.73 15.63 -14.24
C ASP A 36 1.60 14.63 -13.94
N LYS A 37 0.89 14.80 -12.84
CA LYS A 37 -0.30 14.00 -12.57
C LYS A 37 -1.37 14.26 -13.64
N PRO A 38 -1.81 13.24 -14.41
CA PRO A 38 -2.79 13.41 -15.47
C PRO A 38 -4.07 14.09 -14.98
N GLY A 39 -4.49 15.12 -15.71
CA GLY A 39 -5.66 15.93 -15.39
C GLY A 39 -5.44 16.99 -14.30
N GLN A 40 -4.21 17.16 -13.80
CA GLN A 40 -3.86 18.13 -12.75
C GLN A 40 -2.69 19.03 -13.21
N SER A 41 -2.91 19.82 -14.26
CA SER A 41 -1.90 20.76 -14.76
C SER A 41 -1.47 21.76 -13.67
N ASN A 42 -0.16 21.99 -13.50
CA ASN A 42 0.44 22.76 -12.40
C ASN A 42 0.14 22.22 -10.99
N GLY A 43 -0.09 20.91 -10.88
CA GLY A 43 -0.30 20.21 -9.62
C GLY A 43 0.88 19.33 -9.23
N ALA A 44 0.59 18.08 -8.87
CA ALA A 44 1.59 17.11 -8.51
C ALA A 44 2.46 16.71 -9.71
N GLU A 45 3.78 16.56 -9.47
CA GLU A 45 4.80 16.18 -10.43
C GLU A 45 5.61 15.01 -9.86
N TYR A 46 6.04 14.10 -10.73
CA TYR A 46 6.77 12.89 -10.34
C TYR A 46 8.06 12.77 -11.16
N ALA A 47 9.20 12.63 -10.47
CA ALA A 47 10.48 12.42 -11.11
C ALA A 47 11.24 11.28 -10.42
N ARG A 48 11.69 10.28 -11.21
CA ARG A 48 12.31 9.06 -10.67
C ARG A 48 13.47 8.61 -11.53
N VAL A 49 14.52 8.10 -10.88
CA VAL A 49 15.64 7.42 -11.51
C VAL A 49 15.99 6.17 -10.73
N GLY A 50 16.36 5.10 -11.44
CA GLY A 50 16.70 3.84 -10.80
C GLY A 50 17.73 3.04 -11.58
N ILE A 51 18.46 2.18 -10.84
CA ILE A 51 19.37 1.18 -11.40
C ILE A 51 19.30 -0.10 -10.58
N ALA A 52 19.30 -1.24 -11.27
CA ALA A 52 19.27 -2.56 -10.65
C ALA A 52 20.22 -3.55 -11.36
N PRO A 53 21.52 -3.57 -11.02
CA PRO A 53 22.45 -4.59 -11.49
C PRO A 53 22.31 -5.89 -10.70
N SER A 54 22.59 -7.02 -11.36
CA SER A 54 22.75 -8.32 -10.72
C SER A 54 23.82 -9.16 -11.42
N LEU A 55 24.51 -10.01 -10.66
CA LEU A 55 25.53 -10.93 -11.12
C LEU A 55 25.24 -12.31 -10.54
N ALA A 56 25.12 -13.31 -11.41
CA ALA A 56 24.97 -14.70 -11.04
C ALA A 56 26.24 -15.47 -11.39
N LEU A 57 26.69 -16.31 -10.47
CA LEU A 57 27.87 -17.16 -10.57
C LEU A 57 27.47 -18.61 -10.32
N GLY A 58 28.16 -19.57 -10.98
CA GLY A 58 27.95 -21.00 -10.80
C GLY A 58 26.64 -21.52 -11.41
N LEU A 59 26.03 -20.80 -12.35
CA LEU A 59 24.83 -21.26 -13.06
C LEU A 59 25.06 -22.62 -13.70
N GLY A 60 24.13 -23.57 -13.51
CA GLY A 60 24.25 -24.94 -13.99
C GLY A 60 25.18 -25.83 -13.15
N SER A 61 25.66 -25.35 -12.00
CA SER A 61 26.42 -26.14 -11.04
C SER A 61 25.70 -26.28 -9.71
N ALA A 62 26.14 -27.19 -8.85
CA ALA A 62 25.57 -27.39 -7.52
C ALA A 62 25.77 -26.18 -6.59
N ASN A 63 26.79 -25.34 -6.84
CA ASN A 63 27.07 -24.16 -6.04
C ASN A 63 26.78 -22.88 -6.85
N ARG A 64 25.85 -22.09 -6.40
CA ARG A 64 25.44 -20.86 -7.08
C ARG A 64 25.48 -19.67 -6.11
N ALA A 65 25.84 -18.52 -6.66
CA ALA A 65 25.77 -17.24 -5.92
C ALA A 65 25.12 -16.19 -6.80
N THR A 66 24.20 -15.41 -6.23
CA THR A 66 23.61 -14.24 -6.90
C THR A 66 23.81 -13.02 -6.04
N LEU A 67 24.49 -12.01 -6.58
CA LEU A 67 24.62 -10.68 -5.98
C LEU A 67 23.70 -9.73 -6.72
N SER A 68 22.86 -9.00 -6.02
CA SER A 68 22.01 -7.98 -6.60
C SER A 68 22.04 -6.68 -5.80
N TYR A 69 21.84 -5.58 -6.52
CA TYR A 69 21.70 -4.27 -5.93
C TYR A 69 20.55 -3.54 -6.61
N TYR A 70 19.79 -2.78 -5.83
CA TYR A 70 18.70 -1.94 -6.28
C TYR A 70 18.85 -0.54 -5.72
N PHE A 71 18.73 0.45 -6.57
CA PHE A 71 18.67 1.85 -6.21
C PHE A 71 17.49 2.52 -6.90
N LEU A 72 16.69 3.25 -6.13
CA LEU A 72 15.61 4.11 -6.64
C LEU A 72 15.63 5.43 -5.88
N LYS A 73 15.63 6.54 -6.63
CA LYS A 73 15.43 7.88 -6.09
C LYS A 73 14.22 8.52 -6.72
N SER A 74 13.34 9.10 -5.91
CA SER A 74 12.26 9.97 -6.35
C SER A 74 12.39 11.37 -5.75
N ASN A 75 11.90 12.36 -6.51
CA ASN A 75 11.78 13.74 -6.08
C ASN A 75 10.45 14.25 -6.65
N ASP A 76 9.41 14.11 -5.85
CA ASP A 76 8.04 14.35 -6.28
C ASP A 76 7.50 15.66 -5.66
N GLU A 77 6.65 16.38 -6.40
CA GLU A 77 5.71 17.34 -5.84
C GLU A 77 4.43 16.58 -5.44
N PRO A 78 4.13 16.44 -4.15
CA PRO A 78 3.05 15.54 -3.71
C PRO A 78 1.67 16.08 -4.04
N ASP A 79 0.73 15.17 -4.35
CA ASP A 79 -0.68 15.52 -4.46
C ASP A 79 -1.25 15.89 -3.09
N SER A 80 -1.99 16.98 -3.02
CA SER A 80 -2.66 17.45 -1.80
C SER A 80 -4.00 16.78 -1.53
N GLY A 81 -4.60 16.13 -2.54
CA GLY A 81 -5.96 15.62 -2.47
C GLY A 81 -7.04 16.72 -2.44
N ILE A 82 -8.30 16.29 -2.33
CA ILE A 82 -9.50 17.13 -2.32
C ILE A 82 -10.17 17.02 -0.95
N PRO A 83 -10.47 18.13 -0.23
CA PRO A 83 -11.12 18.06 1.06
C PRO A 83 -12.54 17.50 0.96
N PHE A 84 -13.04 16.90 2.04
CA PHE A 84 -14.44 16.47 2.13
C PHE A 84 -15.38 17.62 2.46
N ASN A 85 -16.60 17.54 1.97
CA ASN A 85 -17.72 18.32 2.44
C ASN A 85 -18.18 17.73 3.79
N ASN A 86 -17.67 18.28 4.89
CA ASN A 86 -17.65 17.64 6.19
C ASN A 86 -19.06 17.51 6.80
N PRO A 87 -19.54 16.29 7.05
CA PRO A 87 -20.85 16.06 7.66
C PRO A 87 -20.89 16.34 9.17
N ASN A 88 -19.74 16.54 9.81
CA ASN A 88 -19.60 16.66 11.26
C ASN A 88 -19.52 18.09 11.78
N LEU A 89 -19.77 19.11 10.94
CA LEU A 89 -19.73 20.51 11.34
C LEU A 89 -20.94 20.94 12.19
N VAL A 90 -22.03 20.18 12.16
CA VAL A 90 -23.24 20.45 12.94
C VAL A 90 -23.60 19.27 13.85
N ASN A 91 -24.32 19.56 14.90
CA ASN A 91 -24.91 18.57 15.80
C ASN A 91 -26.15 17.90 15.15
N ASN A 92 -26.68 16.86 15.78
CA ASN A 92 -27.86 16.15 15.27
C ASN A 92 -29.13 17.01 15.23
N ASP A 93 -29.19 18.04 16.05
CA ASP A 93 -30.28 19.04 16.09
C ASP A 93 -30.12 20.17 15.05
N GLY A 94 -29.06 20.10 14.21
CA GLY A 94 -28.75 21.11 13.19
C GLY A 94 -27.98 22.34 13.71
N THR A 95 -27.66 22.41 15.01
CA THR A 95 -26.84 23.50 15.54
C THR A 95 -25.36 23.31 15.21
N PRO A 96 -24.61 24.38 14.88
CA PRO A 96 -23.16 24.28 14.69
C PRO A 96 -22.47 23.77 15.95
N LYS A 97 -21.47 22.89 15.79
CA LYS A 97 -20.61 22.46 16.90
C LYS A 97 -19.81 23.64 17.45
N SER A 98 -19.38 23.55 18.72
CA SER A 98 -18.45 24.51 19.30
C SER A 98 -17.23 24.67 18.40
N ASN A 99 -16.77 25.88 18.16
CA ASN A 99 -15.69 26.27 17.26
C ASN A 99 -16.01 26.21 15.74
N VAL A 100 -17.27 25.98 15.37
CA VAL A 100 -17.74 26.11 13.99
C VAL A 100 -18.45 27.44 13.82
N PRO A 101 -18.22 28.20 12.73
CA PRO A 101 -18.90 29.46 12.50
C PRO A 101 -20.42 29.34 12.44
N ALA A 102 -21.13 30.36 12.91
CA ALA A 102 -22.58 30.45 12.71
C ALA A 102 -22.91 30.42 11.20
N GLY A 103 -23.89 29.61 10.81
CA GLY A 103 -24.30 29.42 9.43
C GLY A 103 -23.53 28.33 8.68
N ALA A 104 -22.67 27.52 9.35
CA ALA A 104 -22.12 26.31 8.76
C ALA A 104 -23.23 25.29 8.54
N GLU A 105 -23.30 24.74 7.33
CA GLU A 105 -24.26 23.71 6.96
C GLU A 105 -23.65 22.32 7.10
N LYS A 106 -24.50 21.31 7.27
CA LYS A 106 -24.09 19.91 7.29
C LYS A 106 -23.66 19.48 5.88
N GLY A 107 -22.41 19.02 5.73
CA GLY A 107 -21.92 18.45 4.49
C GLY A 107 -22.49 17.06 4.19
N ASP A 108 -22.37 16.63 2.94
CA ASP A 108 -22.85 15.33 2.46
C ASP A 108 -21.82 14.19 2.62
N GLY A 109 -20.66 14.49 3.18
CA GLY A 109 -19.58 13.50 3.40
C GLY A 109 -18.80 13.10 2.14
N LYS A 110 -19.07 13.67 0.98
CA LYS A 110 -18.34 13.41 -0.25
C LYS A 110 -17.20 14.42 -0.44
N PRO A 111 -16.21 14.12 -1.29
CA PRO A 111 -15.24 15.13 -1.69
C PRO A 111 -15.94 16.35 -2.30
N VAL A 112 -15.49 17.56 -1.97
CA VAL A 112 -16.12 18.79 -2.43
C VAL A 112 -16.22 18.88 -3.95
N ALA A 113 -17.30 19.45 -4.45
CA ALA A 113 -17.56 19.62 -5.87
C ALA A 113 -16.75 20.80 -6.44
N VAL A 114 -15.47 20.57 -6.74
CA VAL A 114 -14.56 21.53 -7.37
C VAL A 114 -14.13 21.02 -8.75
N LYS A 115 -13.47 21.88 -9.53
CA LYS A 115 -12.93 21.51 -10.83
C LYS A 115 -11.99 20.30 -10.68
N GLN A 116 -12.06 19.35 -11.61
CA GLN A 116 -11.10 18.25 -11.71
C GLN A 116 -9.67 18.79 -11.78
N GLY A 117 -8.75 18.15 -11.06
CA GLY A 117 -7.36 18.58 -10.99
C GLY A 117 -7.11 19.81 -10.11
N ALA A 118 -8.06 20.19 -9.24
CA ALA A 118 -7.82 21.23 -8.23
C ALA A 118 -6.67 20.83 -7.32
N TYR A 119 -5.66 21.70 -7.19
CA TYR A 119 -4.45 21.46 -6.42
C TYR A 119 -4.34 22.42 -5.25
N TYR A 120 -4.41 21.88 -4.03
CA TYR A 120 -4.35 22.64 -2.78
C TYR A 120 -2.95 22.73 -2.19
N GLY A 121 -1.97 22.03 -2.76
CA GLY A 121 -0.58 22.02 -2.33
C GLY A 121 0.08 23.39 -2.42
N TRP A 122 1.29 23.47 -1.92
CA TRP A 122 2.09 24.68 -1.91
C TRP A 122 3.47 24.38 -2.50
N LYS A 123 3.63 24.53 -3.82
CA LYS A 123 4.84 24.16 -4.58
C LYS A 123 6.15 24.73 -3.99
N ALA A 124 6.11 25.97 -3.47
CA ALA A 124 7.29 26.58 -2.85
C ALA A 124 7.68 25.96 -1.47
N ARG A 125 6.84 25.08 -0.90
CA ARG A 125 7.03 24.44 0.41
C ARG A 125 7.03 22.92 0.33
N ASP A 126 6.07 22.35 -0.44
CA ASP A 126 5.78 20.93 -0.43
C ASP A 126 6.77 20.15 -1.30
N PHE A 127 7.14 18.97 -0.84
CA PHE A 127 8.01 18.03 -1.56
C PHE A 127 7.89 16.63 -0.94
N ASP A 128 8.18 15.60 -1.74
CA ASP A 128 8.35 14.22 -1.27
C ASP A 128 9.61 13.63 -1.93
N LYS A 129 10.68 13.50 -1.15
CA LYS A 129 11.97 12.96 -1.58
C LYS A 129 12.18 11.61 -0.94
N ARG A 130 12.43 10.60 -1.77
CA ARG A 130 12.71 9.24 -1.31
C ARG A 130 13.96 8.70 -1.97
N GLU A 131 14.71 7.90 -1.23
CA GLU A 131 15.89 7.21 -1.71
C GLU A 131 15.96 5.84 -1.08
N ASN A 132 16.06 4.79 -1.92
CA ASN A 132 16.08 3.40 -1.50
C ASN A 132 17.31 2.70 -2.06
N HIS A 133 18.02 1.99 -1.20
CA HIS A 133 19.15 1.14 -1.54
C HIS A 133 18.88 -0.25 -0.97
N ILE A 134 19.01 -1.29 -1.78
CA ILE A 134 18.88 -2.68 -1.33
C ILE A 134 20.00 -3.47 -1.96
N GLY A 135 20.83 -4.10 -1.13
CA GLY A 135 21.84 -5.08 -1.57
C GLY A 135 21.47 -6.46 -1.06
N SER A 136 21.57 -7.49 -1.89
CA SER A 136 21.34 -8.86 -1.46
C SER A 136 22.36 -9.83 -2.05
N LEU A 137 22.72 -10.83 -1.24
CA LEU A 137 23.53 -11.97 -1.62
C LEU A 137 22.72 -13.23 -1.35
N LYS A 138 22.49 -14.03 -2.41
CA LYS A 138 21.91 -15.35 -2.31
C LYS A 138 22.96 -16.41 -2.63
N LEU A 139 23.13 -17.37 -1.75
CA LEU A 139 23.98 -18.53 -1.90
C LEU A 139 23.12 -19.79 -1.95
N GLU A 140 23.40 -20.70 -2.87
CA GLU A 140 22.65 -21.94 -3.02
C GLU A 140 23.61 -23.12 -3.20
N HIS A 141 23.29 -24.26 -2.57
CA HIS A 141 23.98 -25.50 -2.70
C HIS A 141 23.00 -26.65 -2.90
N ASP A 142 23.09 -27.34 -4.04
CA ASP A 142 22.34 -28.57 -4.31
C ASP A 142 23.14 -29.77 -3.80
N PHE A 143 22.64 -30.45 -2.77
CA PHE A 143 23.21 -31.72 -2.31
C PHE A 143 22.96 -32.84 -3.33
N ASN A 144 21.83 -32.76 -4.00
CA ASN A 144 21.36 -33.60 -5.08
C ASN A 144 20.20 -32.93 -5.81
N ASP A 145 19.57 -33.62 -6.77
CA ASP A 145 18.46 -33.07 -7.58
C ASP A 145 17.19 -32.72 -6.75
N ASP A 146 17.07 -33.28 -5.54
CA ASP A 146 15.91 -33.17 -4.69
C ASP A 146 16.15 -32.32 -3.44
N LEU A 147 17.36 -31.84 -3.16
CA LEU A 147 17.66 -31.15 -1.90
C LEU A 147 18.60 -29.97 -2.11
N THR A 148 18.07 -28.76 -1.83
CA THR A 148 18.81 -27.49 -1.95
C THR A 148 18.84 -26.76 -0.63
N LEU A 149 20.03 -26.36 -0.19
CA LEU A 149 20.25 -25.40 0.88
C LEU A 149 20.42 -24.01 0.27
N SER A 150 19.70 -23.02 0.77
CA SER A 150 19.87 -21.63 0.36
C SER A 150 20.03 -20.70 1.55
N ASN A 151 20.88 -19.70 1.40
CA ASN A 151 20.98 -18.57 2.33
C ASN A 151 20.80 -17.28 1.54
N THR A 152 19.98 -16.38 2.05
CA THR A 152 19.76 -15.04 1.47
C THR A 152 19.98 -13.99 2.54
N ALA A 153 21.05 -13.20 2.40
CA ALA A 153 21.33 -12.04 3.22
C ALA A 153 20.98 -10.77 2.45
N SER A 154 20.25 -9.85 3.07
CA SER A 154 19.85 -8.58 2.47
C SER A 154 20.09 -7.43 3.46
N TYR A 155 20.60 -6.31 2.93
CA TYR A 155 20.68 -5.04 3.65
C TYR A 155 19.99 -3.96 2.84
N SER A 156 19.15 -3.19 3.51
CA SER A 156 18.46 -2.06 2.89
C SER A 156 18.63 -0.77 3.70
N ARG A 157 18.64 0.34 2.99
CA ARG A 157 18.57 1.68 3.56
C ARG A 157 17.58 2.50 2.77
N SER A 158 16.55 3.00 3.46
CA SER A 158 15.49 3.82 2.89
C SER A 158 15.44 5.17 3.57
N LYS A 159 15.33 6.24 2.77
CA LYS A 159 15.09 7.59 3.27
C LYS A 159 13.77 8.10 2.72
N ALA A 160 12.98 8.74 3.59
CA ALA A 160 11.78 9.46 3.22
C ALA A 160 11.78 10.83 3.92
N ASP A 161 11.77 11.88 3.12
CA ASP A 161 11.82 13.27 3.57
C ASP A 161 10.74 14.05 2.84
N TYR A 162 9.68 14.45 3.56
CA TYR A 162 8.55 15.09 2.92
C TYR A 162 7.86 16.15 3.78
N ILE A 163 7.30 17.11 3.08
CA ILE A 163 6.31 18.06 3.56
C ILE A 163 5.22 18.12 2.51
N TYR A 164 3.97 17.89 2.88
CA TYR A 164 2.85 18.11 1.97
C TYR A 164 1.63 18.73 2.65
N THR A 165 0.83 19.38 1.82
CA THR A 165 -0.43 19.95 2.24
C THR A 165 -1.46 18.88 2.49
N ASN A 166 -2.10 18.96 3.65
CA ASN A 166 -3.32 18.26 4.01
C ASN A 166 -4.46 19.29 4.06
N PRO A 167 -5.32 19.39 3.03
CA PRO A 167 -6.43 20.34 3.03
C PRO A 167 -7.46 19.90 4.07
N ASP A 168 -7.48 20.61 5.21
CA ASP A 168 -8.23 20.20 6.38
C ASP A 168 -9.67 20.69 6.31
N ASP A 169 -10.62 19.76 6.36
CA ASP A 169 -12.05 19.99 6.35
C ASP A 169 -12.68 20.07 7.74
N SER A 170 -11.87 19.91 8.80
CA SER A 170 -12.36 19.86 10.17
C SER A 170 -12.67 21.26 10.73
N LYS A 171 -13.54 21.28 11.73
CA LYS A 171 -13.96 22.51 12.44
C LYS A 171 -14.52 23.53 11.45
N SER A 172 -13.91 24.67 11.32
CA SER A 172 -14.29 25.75 10.39
C SER A 172 -13.29 25.95 9.26
N ASN A 173 -12.48 24.96 8.97
CA ASN A 173 -11.42 25.06 7.98
C ASN A 173 -11.93 25.24 6.54
N ILE A 174 -13.14 24.73 6.24
CA ILE A 174 -13.89 25.11 5.03
C ILE A 174 -14.88 26.20 5.40
N TYR A 175 -14.44 27.45 5.40
CA TYR A 175 -15.25 28.58 5.75
C TYR A 175 -15.12 29.70 4.72
N LYS A 176 -16.26 30.28 4.28
CA LYS A 176 -16.32 31.37 3.30
C LYS A 176 -15.45 31.10 2.06
N ASN A 177 -15.59 29.89 1.49
CA ASN A 177 -14.84 29.45 0.32
C ASN A 177 -13.31 29.39 0.54
N GLN A 178 -12.86 29.09 1.76
CA GLN A 178 -11.44 28.89 2.07
C GLN A 178 -11.21 27.53 2.72
N VAL A 179 -10.02 26.98 2.55
CA VAL A 179 -9.56 25.75 3.19
C VAL A 179 -8.18 25.96 3.77
N TRP A 180 -7.97 25.47 4.99
CA TRP A 180 -6.68 25.50 5.64
C TRP A 180 -5.74 24.44 5.08
N ARG A 181 -4.52 24.86 4.70
CA ARG A 181 -3.44 24.00 4.21
C ARG A 181 -2.61 23.47 5.39
N ARG A 182 -3.18 22.54 6.14
CA ARG A 182 -2.50 21.86 7.22
C ARG A 182 -1.29 21.09 6.67
N VAL A 183 -0.24 20.98 7.48
CA VAL A 183 0.99 20.28 7.10
C VAL A 183 0.98 18.84 7.59
N THR A 184 1.36 17.92 6.72
CA THR A 184 1.84 16.59 7.06
C THR A 184 3.30 16.48 6.67
N GLN A 185 4.15 15.93 7.55
CA GLN A 185 5.60 15.97 7.38
C GLN A 185 6.29 14.81 8.09
N SER A 186 7.42 14.37 7.56
CA SER A 186 8.33 13.44 8.25
C SER A 186 9.73 13.54 7.66
N ILE A 187 10.73 13.36 8.51
CA ILE A 187 12.10 13.01 8.14
C ILE A 187 12.32 11.60 8.69
N ARG A 188 12.57 10.63 7.83
CA ARG A 188 12.73 9.22 8.23
C ARG A 188 13.90 8.59 7.49
N GLU A 189 14.70 7.83 8.25
CA GLU A 189 15.71 6.93 7.70
C GLU A 189 15.53 5.56 8.35
N THR A 190 15.40 4.52 7.52
CA THR A 190 15.23 3.13 7.95
C THR A 190 16.38 2.31 7.40
N GLU A 191 17.06 1.58 8.26
CA GLU A 191 18.05 0.57 7.90
C GLU A 191 17.51 -0.79 8.32
N ALA A 192 17.59 -1.81 7.44
CA ALA A 192 17.17 -3.14 7.76
C ALA A 192 18.19 -4.18 7.26
N PHE A 193 18.44 -5.18 8.07
CA PHE A 193 19.20 -6.37 7.72
C PHE A 193 18.31 -7.60 7.92
N THR A 194 18.32 -8.51 6.93
CA THR A 194 17.61 -9.79 7.00
C THR A 194 18.54 -10.89 6.52
N ASP A 195 18.59 -12.00 7.25
CA ASP A 195 19.29 -13.22 6.85
C ASP A 195 18.35 -14.41 6.98
N GLN A 196 18.17 -15.15 5.90
CA GLN A 196 17.31 -16.31 5.82
C GLN A 196 18.09 -17.54 5.35
N LEU A 197 18.09 -18.57 6.17
CA LEU A 197 18.61 -19.89 5.82
C LEU A 197 17.43 -20.85 5.61
N SER A 198 17.39 -21.54 4.46
CA SER A 198 16.34 -22.51 4.16
C SER A 198 16.86 -23.75 3.50
N LEU A 199 16.27 -24.89 3.86
CA LEU A 199 16.47 -26.19 3.24
C LEU A 199 15.17 -26.62 2.58
N ALA A 200 15.17 -26.69 1.26
CA ALA A 200 14.01 -27.11 0.48
C ALA A 200 14.30 -28.43 -0.25
N GLY A 201 13.31 -29.29 -0.31
CA GLY A 201 13.52 -30.55 -1.02
C GLY A 201 12.29 -31.40 -1.18
N LYS A 202 12.54 -32.59 -1.77
CA LYS A 202 11.55 -33.64 -1.91
C LYS A 202 12.00 -34.88 -1.14
N LEU A 203 11.05 -35.54 -0.50
CA LEU A 203 11.28 -36.78 0.25
C LEU A 203 10.13 -37.75 0.01
N GLN A 204 10.42 -39.03 -0.09
CA GLN A 204 9.39 -40.06 -0.11
C GLN A 204 9.36 -40.84 1.19
N THR A 205 8.18 -40.98 1.78
CA THR A 205 7.92 -41.84 2.94
C THR A 205 6.83 -42.87 2.59
N GLY A 206 7.23 -44.06 2.22
CA GLY A 206 6.33 -45.07 1.67
C GLY A 206 5.72 -44.64 0.34
N GLN A 207 4.39 -44.43 0.33
CA GLN A 207 3.66 -43.96 -0.86
C GLN A 207 3.44 -42.43 -0.89
N LEU A 208 3.89 -41.72 0.14
CA LEU A 208 3.72 -40.28 0.25
C LEU A 208 4.92 -39.54 -0.34
N THR A 209 4.65 -38.54 -1.16
CA THR A 209 5.68 -37.62 -1.64
C THR A 209 5.54 -36.29 -0.89
N HIS A 210 6.60 -35.89 -0.22
CA HIS A 210 6.73 -34.62 0.50
C HIS A 210 7.50 -33.63 -0.35
N SER A 211 7.00 -32.39 -0.44
CA SER A 211 7.75 -31.23 -0.94
C SER A 211 7.83 -30.24 0.20
N PHE A 212 8.98 -30.15 0.84
CA PHE A 212 9.15 -29.40 2.08
C PHE A 212 10.08 -28.20 1.93
N ASN A 213 9.89 -27.23 2.84
CA ASN A 213 10.82 -26.13 3.05
C ASN A 213 10.88 -25.84 4.56
N VAL A 214 12.07 -25.97 5.15
CA VAL A 214 12.31 -25.63 6.55
C VAL A 214 13.38 -24.56 6.62
N GLY A 215 13.25 -23.62 7.54
CA GLY A 215 14.23 -22.54 7.62
C GLY A 215 14.20 -21.75 8.91
N ALA A 216 15.19 -20.88 9.01
CA ALA A 216 15.33 -19.91 10.08
C ALA A 216 15.59 -18.52 9.45
N GLU A 217 15.12 -17.50 10.13
CA GLU A 217 15.29 -16.11 9.71
C GLU A 217 15.64 -15.24 10.90
N TYR A 218 16.55 -14.30 10.66
CA TYR A 218 16.83 -13.17 11.53
C TYR A 218 16.60 -11.89 10.78
N SER A 219 15.91 -10.93 11.39
CA SER A 219 15.81 -9.58 10.86
C SER A 219 15.99 -8.54 11.96
N ARG A 220 16.60 -7.42 11.60
CA ARG A 220 16.68 -6.23 12.43
C ARG A 220 16.38 -5.02 11.58
N GLU A 221 15.44 -4.21 12.03
CA GLU A 221 15.10 -2.92 11.45
C GLU A 221 15.31 -1.82 12.49
N GLU A 222 15.96 -0.72 12.05
CA GLU A 222 16.11 0.49 12.85
C GLU A 222 15.59 1.69 12.05
N THR A 223 14.61 2.41 12.60
CA THR A 223 14.01 3.60 12.00
C THR A 223 14.26 4.82 12.86
N GLU A 224 15.03 5.77 12.33
CA GLU A 224 15.18 7.09 12.91
C GLU A 224 14.13 8.05 12.35
N ARG A 225 13.44 8.77 13.25
CA ARG A 225 12.40 9.74 12.87
C ARG A 225 12.68 11.13 13.39
N GLY A 226 12.39 12.10 12.53
CA GLY A 226 12.45 13.51 12.82
C GLY A 226 11.28 14.26 12.21
N SER A 227 11.32 15.58 12.30
CA SER A 227 10.28 16.47 11.81
C SER A 227 10.89 17.79 11.32
N TYR A 228 10.04 18.63 10.76
CA TYR A 228 10.35 20.03 10.47
C TYR A 228 9.72 20.96 11.51
N ASN A 229 10.44 21.98 11.91
CA ASN A 229 9.86 23.15 12.54
C ASN A 229 9.48 24.13 11.42
N ILE A 230 8.18 24.39 11.27
CA ILE A 230 7.64 25.22 10.21
C ILE A 230 7.14 26.51 10.83
N ILE A 231 7.78 27.63 10.49
CA ILE A 231 7.46 28.96 11.03
C ILE A 231 6.92 29.84 9.90
N TYR A 232 5.74 30.42 10.11
CA TYR A 232 5.14 31.38 9.18
C TYR A 232 5.21 32.79 9.76
N PRO A 233 5.52 33.84 8.96
CA PRO A 233 5.53 35.23 9.44
C PRO A 233 4.19 35.61 10.05
N GLY A 234 4.24 36.19 11.27
CA GLY A 234 3.04 36.52 12.04
C GLY A 234 2.53 35.41 12.97
N TYR A 235 3.08 34.21 12.86
CA TYR A 235 2.82 33.13 13.81
C TYR A 235 3.58 33.36 15.13
N LYS A 236 2.84 33.40 16.25
CA LYS A 236 3.43 33.72 17.57
C LYS A 236 3.80 32.50 18.41
N GLY A 237 3.65 31.27 17.88
CA GLY A 237 3.95 30.04 18.59
C GLY A 237 5.11 29.25 17.97
N THR A 238 5.82 28.49 18.79
CA THR A 238 6.89 27.57 18.36
C THR A 238 6.36 26.20 17.95
N THR A 239 5.08 25.94 18.16
CA THR A 239 4.39 24.69 17.86
C THR A 239 3.02 24.98 17.28
N THR A 240 2.41 23.98 16.61
CA THR A 240 1.03 24.05 16.13
C THR A 240 -0.02 24.14 17.26
N THR A 241 0.39 24.04 18.51
CA THR A 241 -0.43 24.22 19.69
C THR A 241 -0.60 25.71 19.98
N GLY A 242 -1.84 26.19 19.92
CA GLY A 242 -2.17 27.62 20.09
C GLY A 242 -2.35 28.40 18.79
N PHE A 243 -2.11 27.77 17.64
CA PHE A 243 -2.43 28.32 16.34
C PHE A 243 -3.94 28.27 16.12
N ASP A 244 -4.55 29.38 15.70
CA ASP A 244 -5.94 29.36 15.24
C ASP A 244 -5.99 28.64 13.89
N ASN A 245 -6.17 27.31 13.95
CA ASN A 245 -6.23 26.42 12.80
C ASN A 245 -7.53 26.60 12.00
N THR A 246 -8.02 27.81 11.89
CA THR A 246 -9.20 28.16 11.11
C THR A 246 -8.86 29.24 10.10
N CYS A 247 -9.52 29.22 8.96
CA CYS A 247 -9.40 30.29 7.97
C CYS A 247 -10.11 31.57 8.40
N LYS A 248 -10.67 31.62 9.60
CA LYS A 248 -11.43 32.78 10.13
C LYS A 248 -10.55 34.01 10.26
N ASN A 249 -9.32 33.85 10.67
CA ASN A 249 -8.39 34.96 10.92
C ASN A 249 -7.44 35.22 9.75
N ASN A 250 -7.54 34.44 8.68
CA ASN A 250 -6.76 34.57 7.43
C ASN A 250 -5.27 34.77 7.68
N ASP A 251 -4.66 33.80 8.35
CA ASP A 251 -3.25 33.79 8.76
C ASP A 251 -2.25 33.46 7.64
N GLY A 252 -2.71 33.42 6.40
CA GLY A 252 -1.90 33.09 5.21
C GLY A 252 -1.74 31.59 4.94
N TRP A 253 -2.23 30.71 5.82
CA TRP A 253 -2.21 29.26 5.60
C TRP A 253 -3.37 28.75 4.75
N CYS A 254 -4.35 29.59 4.46
CA CYS A 254 -5.53 29.20 3.72
C CYS A 254 -5.41 29.49 2.22
N THR A 255 -6.15 28.73 1.44
CA THR A 255 -6.34 28.97 0.01
C THR A 255 -7.82 28.91 -0.35
N SER A 256 -8.18 29.39 -1.54
CA SER A 256 -9.57 29.28 -2.02
C SER A 256 -9.98 27.82 -2.16
N LEU A 257 -11.18 27.47 -1.71
CA LEU A 257 -11.75 26.14 -1.87
C LEU A 257 -12.04 25.83 -3.36
N THR A 258 -12.61 26.79 -4.09
CA THR A 258 -13.06 26.58 -5.48
C THR A 258 -11.99 26.90 -6.53
N ASN A 259 -11.00 27.72 -6.18
CA ASN A 259 -9.90 28.11 -7.07
C ASN A 259 -8.58 28.17 -6.29
N PRO A 260 -8.07 27.00 -5.82
CA PRO A 260 -6.83 26.95 -5.07
C PRO A 260 -5.64 27.36 -5.92
N SER A 261 -4.61 27.97 -5.30
CA SER A 261 -3.36 28.32 -5.96
C SER A 261 -2.18 27.62 -5.30
N GLY A 262 -1.55 26.68 -6.00
CA GLY A 262 -0.32 26.03 -5.59
C GLY A 262 0.93 26.93 -5.70
N ASN A 263 0.86 28.01 -6.49
CA ASN A 263 1.98 28.92 -6.75
C ASN A 263 2.05 30.13 -5.80
N ALA A 264 1.26 30.12 -4.72
CA ALA A 264 1.36 31.19 -3.72
C ALA A 264 2.78 31.24 -3.13
N PRO A 265 3.39 32.43 -2.90
CA PRO A 265 4.73 32.52 -2.34
C PRO A 265 4.76 31.93 -0.93
N TRP A 266 5.78 31.15 -0.63
CA TRP A 266 6.06 30.69 0.74
C TRP A 266 6.90 31.76 1.45
N LEU A 267 6.33 32.40 2.47
CA LEU A 267 7.00 33.45 3.24
C LEU A 267 7.51 32.96 4.61
N GLY A 268 7.37 31.66 4.88
CA GLY A 268 7.82 31.04 6.12
C GLY A 268 9.27 30.52 6.06
N SER A 269 9.69 29.89 7.14
CA SER A 269 10.96 29.19 7.23
C SER A 269 10.76 27.74 7.63
N LEU A 270 11.65 26.89 7.15
CA LEU A 270 11.72 25.46 7.45
C LEU A 270 13.06 25.18 8.11
N THR A 271 13.05 24.57 9.29
CA THR A 271 14.25 24.06 9.95
C THR A 271 14.04 22.60 10.33
N THR A 272 15.06 21.77 10.12
CA THR A 272 14.99 20.33 10.42
C THR A 272 15.18 20.07 11.91
N ASN A 273 14.45 19.09 12.44
CA ASN A 273 14.65 18.49 13.74
C ASN A 273 14.79 16.97 13.58
N PRO A 274 15.95 16.51 13.06
CA PRO A 274 16.17 15.10 12.77
C PRO A 274 16.36 14.28 14.04
N LYS A 275 16.20 12.95 13.94
CA LYS A 275 16.52 11.97 14.99
C LYS A 275 15.87 12.28 16.34
N GLN A 276 14.58 12.61 16.35
CA GLN A 276 13.84 12.85 17.59
C GLN A 276 13.60 11.53 18.34
N ARG A 277 13.40 10.45 17.62
CA ARG A 277 13.16 9.12 18.16
C ARG A 277 13.71 8.04 17.24
N THR A 278 14.08 6.91 17.84
CA THR A 278 14.54 5.71 17.14
C THR A 278 13.64 4.55 17.54
N SER A 279 13.15 3.83 16.55
CA SER A 279 12.43 2.56 16.72
C SER A 279 13.33 1.43 16.22
N THR A 280 13.49 0.38 17.02
CA THR A 280 14.27 -0.82 16.66
C THR A 280 13.37 -2.04 16.80
N ASN A 281 13.31 -2.86 15.76
CA ASN A 281 12.58 -4.13 15.74
C ASN A 281 13.57 -5.25 15.44
N GLU A 282 13.54 -6.33 16.25
CA GLU A 282 14.31 -7.54 16.01
C GLU A 282 13.38 -8.74 15.94
N THR A 283 13.60 -9.62 14.96
CA THR A 283 12.81 -10.83 14.79
C THR A 283 13.72 -12.02 14.60
N VAL A 284 13.43 -13.08 15.33
CA VAL A 284 14.01 -14.43 15.12
C VAL A 284 12.87 -15.38 14.82
N SER A 285 12.99 -16.14 13.75
CA SER A 285 11.92 -17.03 13.32
C SER A 285 12.46 -18.40 12.91
N ILE A 286 11.64 -19.42 13.12
CA ILE A 286 11.82 -20.75 12.54
C ILE A 286 10.51 -21.19 11.90
N TYR A 287 10.61 -21.86 10.75
CA TYR A 287 9.41 -22.29 10.04
C TYR A 287 9.60 -23.64 9.35
N ALA A 288 8.49 -24.32 9.13
CA ALA A 288 8.41 -25.53 8.34
C ALA A 288 7.14 -25.54 7.49
N LEU A 289 7.29 -25.84 6.22
CA LEU A 289 6.22 -26.00 5.25
C LEU A 289 6.36 -27.38 4.62
N ASP A 290 5.25 -28.09 4.42
CA ASP A 290 5.23 -29.37 3.72
C ASP A 290 3.96 -29.53 2.87
N SER A 291 4.16 -29.94 1.62
CA SER A 291 3.11 -30.36 0.70
C SER A 291 3.20 -31.88 0.54
N ILE A 292 2.22 -32.58 1.10
CA ILE A 292 2.16 -34.05 1.16
C ILE A 292 1.22 -34.55 0.08
N GLU A 293 1.75 -35.20 -0.94
CA GLU A 293 0.97 -35.83 -1.99
C GLU A 293 0.67 -37.29 -1.61
N PHE A 294 -0.61 -37.58 -1.29
CA PHE A 294 -1.06 -38.93 -0.96
C PHE A 294 -1.22 -39.80 -2.22
N ASN A 295 -1.69 -39.19 -3.28
CA ASN A 295 -1.87 -39.78 -4.60
C ASN A 295 -2.18 -38.64 -5.60
N LYS A 296 -2.40 -38.97 -6.87
CA LYS A 296 -2.72 -38.00 -7.92
C LYS A 296 -3.95 -37.12 -7.65
N TYR A 297 -4.82 -37.51 -6.71
CA TYR A 297 -6.05 -36.80 -6.40
C TYR A 297 -5.97 -35.93 -5.15
N TRP A 298 -5.19 -36.30 -4.16
CA TRP A 298 -5.20 -35.68 -2.83
C TRP A 298 -3.83 -35.14 -2.43
N LEU A 299 -3.80 -33.89 -2.05
CA LEU A 299 -2.65 -33.20 -1.50
C LEU A 299 -3.04 -32.49 -0.22
N LEU A 300 -2.15 -32.52 0.78
CA LEU A 300 -2.27 -31.79 2.04
C LEU A 300 -1.11 -30.81 2.16
N ASN A 301 -1.40 -29.55 2.35
CA ASN A 301 -0.42 -28.50 2.63
C ASN A 301 -0.45 -28.19 4.13
N LEU A 302 0.69 -28.22 4.78
CA LEU A 302 0.87 -27.87 6.18
C LEU A 302 1.96 -26.82 6.31
N GLY A 303 1.80 -25.89 7.25
CA GLY A 303 2.83 -24.92 7.57
C GLY A 303 2.72 -24.45 9.00
N ALA A 304 3.86 -24.24 9.62
CA ALA A 304 3.97 -23.64 10.94
C ALA A 304 5.20 -22.72 10.97
N ARG A 305 5.06 -21.60 11.67
CA ARG A 305 6.13 -20.63 11.92
C ARG A 305 6.01 -20.15 13.38
N TRP A 306 7.11 -20.13 14.05
CA TRP A 306 7.27 -19.46 15.32
C TRP A 306 8.13 -18.21 15.12
N ASP A 307 7.70 -17.10 15.71
CA ASP A 307 8.40 -15.83 15.69
C ASP A 307 8.61 -15.35 17.13
N LYS A 308 9.81 -14.90 17.43
CA LYS A 308 10.10 -14.02 18.56
C LYS A 308 10.35 -12.62 18.02
N PHE A 309 9.56 -11.65 18.50
CA PHE A 309 9.60 -10.27 18.07
C PHE A 309 9.85 -9.34 19.25
N ASP A 310 10.94 -8.60 19.19
CA ASP A 310 11.32 -7.60 20.17
C ASP A 310 11.24 -6.21 19.52
N SER A 311 10.56 -5.25 20.15
CA SER A 311 10.47 -3.86 19.66
C SER A 311 10.83 -2.86 20.75
N GLU A 312 11.56 -1.81 20.37
CA GLU A 312 11.99 -0.72 21.23
C GLU A 312 11.67 0.63 20.55
N LEU A 313 11.14 1.59 21.32
CA LEU A 313 11.05 3.00 20.92
C LEU A 313 11.78 3.86 21.94
N LYS A 314 12.84 4.53 21.48
CA LYS A 314 13.66 5.46 22.28
C LYS A 314 13.45 6.90 21.83
N PHE A 315 13.19 7.78 22.78
CA PHE A 315 13.13 9.24 22.56
C PHE A 315 14.52 9.85 22.74
N ASN A 316 15.12 10.31 21.65
CA ASN A 316 16.47 10.92 21.66
C ASN A 316 16.43 12.39 22.06
N LYS A 317 15.27 13.03 21.97
CA LYS A 317 15.00 14.44 22.35
C LYS A 317 13.65 14.52 23.04
N ASP A 318 13.40 15.59 23.76
CA ASP A 318 12.06 15.87 24.27
C ASP A 318 11.05 15.89 23.10
N TYR A 319 10.01 15.10 23.23
CA TYR A 319 8.99 14.93 22.20
C TYR A 319 7.64 15.44 22.69
N ILE A 320 7.12 16.45 21.99
CA ILE A 320 5.85 17.08 22.33
C ILE A 320 4.75 16.56 21.38
N SER A 321 3.72 15.95 21.94
CA SER A 321 2.52 15.52 21.21
C SER A 321 1.28 16.05 21.92
N GLY A 322 0.57 17.00 21.27
CA GLY A 322 -0.52 17.71 21.90
C GLY A 322 -0.05 18.47 23.16
N ASN A 323 -0.62 18.14 24.31
CA ASN A 323 -0.26 18.73 25.61
C ASN A 323 0.71 17.86 26.42
N THR A 324 1.20 16.76 25.86
CA THR A 324 2.07 15.81 26.56
C THR A 324 3.51 15.95 26.07
N THR A 325 4.46 16.07 27.00
CA THR A 325 5.89 16.02 26.72
C THR A 325 6.45 14.68 27.20
N THR A 326 7.06 13.93 26.29
CA THR A 326 7.85 12.74 26.61
C THR A 326 9.31 13.14 26.67
N PRO A 327 9.99 13.00 27.83
CA PRO A 327 11.38 13.43 27.99
C PRO A 327 12.36 12.64 27.13
N ALA A 328 13.46 13.26 26.75
CA ALA A 328 14.61 12.58 26.16
C ALA A 328 15.11 11.45 27.08
N GLY A 329 15.53 10.34 26.47
CA GLY A 329 15.95 9.13 27.20
C GLY A 329 14.81 8.19 27.60
N THR A 330 13.54 8.56 27.43
CA THR A 330 12.41 7.64 27.63
C THR A 330 12.49 6.49 26.63
N VAL A 331 12.29 5.26 27.12
CA VAL A 331 12.28 4.03 26.31
C VAL A 331 10.99 3.27 26.59
N TYR A 332 10.33 2.83 25.53
CA TYR A 332 9.22 1.88 25.58
C TYR A 332 9.64 0.59 24.86
N THR A 333 9.24 -0.55 25.40
CA THR A 333 9.57 -1.87 24.83
C THR A 333 8.35 -2.77 24.79
N ASN A 334 8.31 -3.69 23.84
CA ASN A 334 7.40 -4.82 23.83
C ASN A 334 8.16 -6.03 23.29
N ASP A 335 8.08 -7.15 23.98
CA ASP A 335 8.53 -8.44 23.50
C ASP A 335 7.34 -9.40 23.40
N SER A 336 7.30 -10.17 22.33
CA SER A 336 6.24 -11.14 22.10
C SER A 336 6.75 -12.33 21.30
N ASP A 337 6.19 -13.51 21.61
CA ASP A 337 6.37 -14.69 20.78
C ASP A 337 5.01 -15.25 20.36
N PHE A 338 4.95 -15.76 19.14
CA PHE A 338 3.70 -16.27 18.61
C PHE A 338 3.93 -17.33 17.53
N PHE A 339 2.90 -18.17 17.36
CA PHE A 339 2.83 -19.14 16.27
C PHE A 339 1.83 -18.69 15.21
N SER A 340 2.24 -18.85 13.95
CA SER A 340 1.36 -18.78 12.79
C SER A 340 1.37 -20.15 12.12
N TYR A 341 0.19 -20.61 11.67
CA TYR A 341 0.07 -21.91 11.04
C TYR A 341 -0.97 -21.91 9.94
N GLN A 342 -0.80 -22.85 9.01
CA GLN A 342 -1.73 -23.07 7.92
C GLN A 342 -1.92 -24.57 7.69
N ALA A 343 -3.13 -24.92 7.25
CA ALA A 343 -3.47 -26.25 6.77
C ALA A 343 -4.41 -26.13 5.58
N GLY A 344 -4.16 -26.89 4.53
CA GLY A 344 -4.98 -26.87 3.33
C GLY A 344 -5.06 -28.25 2.69
N VAL A 345 -6.25 -28.71 2.37
CA VAL A 345 -6.49 -29.93 1.60
C VAL A 345 -6.88 -29.57 0.17
N VAL A 346 -6.27 -30.24 -0.79
CA VAL A 346 -6.55 -30.08 -2.21
C VAL A 346 -7.01 -31.41 -2.79
N PHE A 347 -8.17 -31.39 -3.43
CA PHE A 347 -8.71 -32.49 -4.21
C PHE A 347 -8.60 -32.15 -5.71
N ARG A 348 -7.94 -33.01 -6.47
CA ARG A 348 -7.76 -32.91 -7.92
C ARG A 348 -8.61 -33.98 -8.62
N PRO A 349 -9.91 -33.71 -8.93
CA PRO A 349 -10.77 -34.69 -9.60
C PRO A 349 -10.28 -35.04 -10.99
N THR A 350 -9.57 -34.11 -11.63
CA THR A 350 -8.95 -34.26 -12.96
C THR A 350 -7.59 -33.57 -12.98
N GLU A 351 -6.79 -33.78 -14.03
CA GLU A 351 -5.53 -33.08 -14.27
C GLU A 351 -5.74 -31.56 -14.54
N HIS A 352 -6.95 -31.15 -14.87
CA HIS A 352 -7.29 -29.79 -15.25
C HIS A 352 -8.02 -29.00 -14.16
N GLY A 353 -8.26 -29.60 -13.00
CA GLY A 353 -9.03 -28.93 -11.98
C GLY A 353 -8.71 -29.34 -10.55
N SER A 354 -8.89 -28.42 -9.63
CA SER A 354 -8.75 -28.65 -8.20
C SER A 354 -9.83 -27.93 -7.41
N ILE A 355 -10.21 -28.53 -6.29
CA ILE A 355 -11.05 -27.97 -5.25
C ILE A 355 -10.19 -28.00 -3.99
N TYR A 356 -10.20 -26.91 -3.20
CA TYR A 356 -9.43 -26.85 -1.97
C TYR A 356 -10.21 -26.22 -0.83
N ALA A 357 -9.80 -26.58 0.38
CA ALA A 357 -10.17 -25.87 1.60
C ALA A 357 -8.92 -25.56 2.38
N SER A 358 -8.82 -24.37 2.92
CA SER A 358 -7.67 -23.92 3.70
C SER A 358 -8.07 -23.15 4.95
N TYR A 359 -7.20 -23.22 5.94
CA TYR A 359 -7.22 -22.43 7.14
C TYR A 359 -5.82 -21.85 7.39
N ALA A 360 -5.74 -20.56 7.68
CA ALA A 360 -4.48 -19.90 7.96
C ALA A 360 -4.63 -18.88 9.09
N THR A 361 -3.55 -18.69 9.85
CA THR A 361 -3.46 -17.67 10.90
C THR A 361 -2.30 -16.72 10.63
N ALA A 362 -2.40 -15.49 11.14
CA ALA A 362 -1.34 -14.49 11.15
C ALA A 362 -1.41 -13.71 12.46
N ALA A 363 -0.28 -13.09 12.83
CA ALA A 363 -0.20 -12.22 14.00
C ALA A 363 0.44 -10.87 13.61
N ASN A 364 0.06 -9.79 14.31
CA ASN A 364 0.62 -8.46 14.19
C ASN A 364 1.09 -7.97 15.56
N PRO A 365 2.40 -8.08 15.89
CA PRO A 365 2.94 -7.66 17.17
C PRO A 365 2.93 -6.14 17.34
N VAL A 366 3.06 -5.68 18.60
CA VAL A 366 3.10 -4.25 18.93
C VAL A 366 4.42 -3.64 18.46
N GLY A 367 4.35 -2.48 17.80
CA GLY A 367 5.55 -1.77 17.33
C GLY A 367 6.07 -2.23 15.97
N MET A 368 5.41 -3.17 15.31
CA MET A 368 5.79 -3.64 13.97
C MET A 368 5.84 -2.51 12.93
N ASP A 369 4.93 -1.56 13.03
CA ASP A 369 4.93 -0.35 12.20
C ASP A 369 5.15 0.88 13.07
N ALA A 370 6.33 1.48 12.96
CA ALA A 370 6.71 2.66 13.72
C ALA A 370 5.81 3.90 13.46
N ASP A 371 5.05 3.90 12.36
CA ASP A 371 4.17 5.00 11.97
C ASP A 371 2.73 4.83 12.46
N ILE A 372 2.17 3.64 12.28
CA ILE A 372 0.75 3.36 12.48
C ILE A 372 0.50 2.75 13.86
N ASP A 373 1.41 1.89 14.31
CA ASP A 373 1.27 1.05 15.50
C ASP A 373 2.47 1.17 16.44
N GLY A 374 3.04 2.38 16.48
CA GLY A 374 4.22 2.64 17.30
C GLY A 374 3.99 2.39 18.78
N LEU A 375 5.07 1.97 19.45
CA LEU A 375 5.10 1.79 20.90
C LEU A 375 4.74 3.07 21.64
N SER A 376 3.99 2.90 22.73
CA SER A 376 3.55 3.96 23.61
C SER A 376 3.46 3.46 25.05
N ALA A 377 3.31 4.36 26.01
CA ALA A 377 3.14 3.98 27.42
C ALA A 377 1.95 3.03 27.67
N SER A 378 0.91 3.09 26.83
CA SER A 378 -0.33 2.33 27.02
C SER A 378 -0.37 0.98 26.33
N ASN A 379 0.58 0.66 25.44
CA ASN A 379 0.53 -0.58 24.65
C ASN A 379 1.74 -1.52 24.83
N GLN A 380 2.72 -1.18 25.68
CA GLN A 380 3.93 -1.97 25.91
C GLN A 380 3.67 -3.42 26.39
N ALA A 381 2.57 -3.66 27.07
CA ALA A 381 2.22 -4.96 27.65
C ALA A 381 1.10 -5.68 26.87
N LEU A 382 0.80 -5.22 25.64
CA LEU A 382 -0.25 -5.82 24.84
C LEU A 382 0.26 -6.97 23.97
N ASP A 383 -0.59 -7.98 23.81
CA ASP A 383 -0.34 -9.12 22.95
C ASP A 383 -0.45 -8.75 21.46
N PRO A 384 0.12 -9.57 20.55
CA PRO A 384 -0.13 -9.46 19.13
C PRO A 384 -1.61 -9.54 18.77
N GLU A 385 -2.04 -8.70 17.85
CA GLU A 385 -3.33 -8.88 17.17
C GLU A 385 -3.28 -10.16 16.33
N LYS A 386 -4.39 -10.87 16.22
CA LYS A 386 -4.47 -12.14 15.50
C LYS A 386 -5.47 -12.06 14.37
N ALA A 387 -5.11 -12.64 13.24
CA ALA A 387 -6.02 -12.86 12.12
C ALA A 387 -6.14 -14.35 11.81
N ARG A 388 -7.30 -14.77 11.35
CA ARG A 388 -7.54 -16.12 10.84
C ARG A 388 -8.42 -16.07 9.61
N THR A 389 -8.09 -16.91 8.64
CA THR A 389 -8.82 -17.00 7.37
C THR A 389 -9.25 -18.45 7.12
N TYR A 390 -10.48 -18.61 6.74
CA TYR A 390 -11.08 -19.85 6.22
C TYR A 390 -11.42 -19.62 4.77
N GLU A 391 -11.00 -20.51 3.90
CA GLU A 391 -11.28 -20.39 2.47
C GLU A 391 -11.61 -21.74 1.85
N VAL A 392 -12.62 -21.75 0.97
CA VAL A 392 -12.93 -22.87 0.09
C VAL A 392 -12.96 -22.33 -1.32
N GLY A 393 -12.22 -22.99 -2.22
CA GLY A 393 -12.09 -22.50 -3.58
C GLY A 393 -11.88 -23.61 -4.60
N THR A 394 -11.87 -23.20 -5.85
CA THR A 394 -11.67 -24.10 -6.99
C THR A 394 -10.88 -23.39 -8.08
N LYS A 395 -10.06 -24.17 -8.82
CA LYS A 395 -9.24 -23.70 -9.93
C LYS A 395 -9.35 -24.69 -11.07
N TRP A 396 -9.62 -24.19 -12.27
CA TRP A 396 -9.79 -25.01 -13.47
C TRP A 396 -9.04 -24.44 -14.63
N SER A 397 -8.29 -25.31 -15.32
CA SER A 397 -7.71 -25.02 -16.63
C SER A 397 -8.68 -25.52 -17.70
N LEU A 398 -9.11 -24.61 -18.57
CA LEU A 398 -10.09 -24.85 -19.62
C LEU A 398 -9.41 -24.87 -21.01
N TRP A 399 -10.05 -25.53 -21.96
CA TRP A 399 -9.63 -25.52 -23.37
C TRP A 399 -8.15 -25.88 -23.56
N GLU A 400 -7.74 -27.06 -23.07
CA GLU A 400 -6.35 -27.53 -23.17
C GLU A 400 -5.33 -26.55 -22.54
N ASN A 401 -5.65 -26.06 -21.34
CA ASN A 401 -4.84 -25.08 -20.55
C ASN A 401 -4.75 -23.69 -21.19
N ARG A 402 -5.65 -23.34 -22.11
CA ARG A 402 -5.65 -22.00 -22.73
C ARG A 402 -6.23 -20.92 -21.84
N ALA A 403 -7.13 -21.27 -20.92
CA ALA A 403 -7.70 -20.34 -19.95
C ALA A 403 -7.81 -20.97 -18.56
N ASN A 404 -7.73 -20.13 -17.54
CA ASN A 404 -7.88 -20.51 -16.15
C ASN A 404 -9.05 -19.78 -15.52
N VAL A 405 -9.89 -20.52 -14.80
CA VAL A 405 -10.97 -20.00 -13.96
C VAL A 405 -10.67 -20.31 -12.51
N THR A 406 -10.85 -19.33 -11.65
CA THR A 406 -10.72 -19.47 -10.20
C THR A 406 -11.97 -18.93 -9.53
N ALA A 407 -12.44 -19.60 -8.47
CA ALA A 407 -13.51 -19.09 -7.62
C ALA A 407 -13.21 -19.47 -6.17
N ALA A 408 -13.48 -18.56 -5.23
CA ALA A 408 -13.31 -18.81 -3.80
C ALA A 408 -14.38 -18.09 -2.99
N ILE A 409 -14.76 -18.70 -1.87
CA ILE A 409 -15.48 -18.07 -0.77
C ILE A 409 -14.58 -18.11 0.47
N PHE A 410 -14.56 -17.03 1.23
CA PHE A 410 -13.71 -16.96 2.40
C PHE A 410 -14.31 -16.11 3.52
N ARG A 411 -13.82 -16.33 4.72
CA ARG A 411 -14.00 -15.47 5.89
C ARG A 411 -12.65 -15.18 6.50
N THR A 412 -12.36 -13.89 6.69
CA THR A 412 -11.22 -13.41 7.47
C THR A 412 -11.73 -12.70 8.71
N GLU A 413 -11.22 -13.10 9.88
CA GLU A 413 -11.53 -12.50 11.18
C GLU A 413 -10.24 -11.93 11.77
N LYS A 414 -10.32 -10.71 12.27
CA LYS A 414 -9.26 -10.07 13.06
C LYS A 414 -9.72 -9.98 14.51
N GLN A 415 -8.92 -10.52 15.40
CA GLN A 415 -9.20 -10.63 16.84
C GLN A 415 -8.06 -10.00 17.64
N ASN A 416 -8.32 -9.71 18.90
CA ASN A 416 -7.35 -9.06 19.77
C ASN A 416 -6.87 -7.72 19.22
N THR A 417 -7.70 -7.03 18.43
CA THR A 417 -7.36 -5.68 17.95
C THR A 417 -7.24 -4.74 19.14
N ARG A 418 -6.20 -3.94 19.14
CA ARG A 418 -5.92 -3.00 20.22
C ARG A 418 -6.96 -1.87 20.19
N ILE A 419 -7.80 -1.81 21.22
CA ILE A 419 -8.85 -0.80 21.37
C ILE A 419 -8.82 -0.17 22.77
N ALA A 420 -9.19 1.10 22.85
CA ALA A 420 -9.43 1.76 24.12
C ALA A 420 -10.73 1.25 24.76
N VAL A 421 -10.67 0.80 26.01
CA VAL A 421 -11.83 0.35 26.79
C VAL A 421 -12.31 1.39 27.78
N ASP A 422 -11.49 2.37 28.08
CA ASP A 422 -11.82 3.63 28.78
C ASP A 422 -10.84 4.75 28.38
N ALA A 423 -10.88 5.90 29.06
CA ALA A 423 -10.06 7.06 28.72
C ALA A 423 -8.53 6.83 28.88
N ASN A 424 -8.12 5.85 29.67
CA ASN A 424 -6.74 5.63 30.07
C ASN A 424 -6.21 4.22 29.72
N THR A 425 -7.10 3.30 29.36
CA THR A 425 -6.78 1.89 29.20
C THR A 425 -6.96 1.43 27.76
N THR A 426 -5.91 0.89 27.16
CA THR A 426 -5.95 0.15 25.90
C THR A 426 -5.78 -1.34 26.17
N THR A 427 -6.53 -2.18 25.48
CA THR A 427 -6.47 -3.65 25.63
C THR A 427 -6.70 -4.35 24.30
N ASN A 428 -6.40 -5.64 24.24
CA ASN A 428 -6.64 -6.53 23.10
C ASN A 428 -8.08 -7.08 23.14
N ALA A 429 -9.06 -6.29 22.74
CA ALA A 429 -10.47 -6.66 22.82
C ALA A 429 -11.30 -6.36 21.57
N GLY A 430 -10.73 -5.73 20.54
CA GLY A 430 -11.42 -5.43 19.29
C GLY A 430 -11.54 -6.63 18.38
N GLU A 431 -12.63 -6.66 17.60
CA GLU A 431 -12.92 -7.74 16.64
C GLU A 431 -13.51 -7.18 15.36
N SER A 432 -13.13 -7.75 14.23
CA SER A 432 -13.72 -7.44 12.91
C SER A 432 -13.67 -8.65 11.99
N LYS A 433 -14.57 -8.69 11.01
CA LYS A 433 -14.62 -9.76 10.01
C LYS A 433 -14.88 -9.23 8.61
N VAL A 434 -14.48 -10.04 7.63
CA VAL A 434 -14.78 -9.87 6.21
C VAL A 434 -15.20 -11.21 5.64
N ASP A 435 -16.42 -11.30 5.13
CA ASP A 435 -16.92 -12.41 4.32
C ASP A 435 -16.75 -12.05 2.84
N GLY A 436 -16.17 -12.94 2.04
CA GLY A 436 -15.85 -12.65 0.65
C GLY A 436 -16.18 -13.76 -0.32
N PHE A 437 -16.42 -13.34 -1.56
CA PHE A 437 -16.47 -14.18 -2.74
C PHE A 437 -15.59 -13.55 -3.84
N GLU A 438 -14.80 -14.38 -4.50
CA GLU A 438 -13.93 -13.96 -5.60
C GLU A 438 -14.10 -14.87 -6.82
N LEU A 439 -14.04 -14.27 -8.01
CA LEU A 439 -14.06 -14.95 -9.30
C LEU A 439 -13.00 -14.37 -10.22
N GLY A 440 -12.21 -15.22 -10.85
CA GLY A 440 -11.21 -14.86 -11.84
C GLY A 440 -11.31 -15.72 -13.09
N LEU A 441 -11.11 -15.09 -14.26
CA LEU A 441 -10.92 -15.73 -15.55
C LEU A 441 -9.74 -15.08 -16.25
N THR A 442 -8.76 -15.87 -16.69
CA THR A 442 -7.62 -15.36 -17.48
C THR A 442 -7.23 -16.35 -18.57
N GLY A 443 -6.93 -15.87 -19.77
CA GLY A 443 -6.37 -16.68 -20.83
C GLY A 443 -6.91 -16.39 -22.23
N HIS A 444 -6.59 -17.30 -23.14
CA HIS A 444 -6.99 -17.23 -24.54
C HIS A 444 -8.37 -17.86 -24.76
N ILE A 445 -9.35 -17.06 -25.11
CA ILE A 445 -10.69 -17.55 -25.52
C ILE A 445 -10.64 -18.15 -26.91
N THR A 446 -9.83 -17.54 -27.79
CA THR A 446 -9.44 -18.06 -29.10
C THR A 446 -7.96 -17.74 -29.34
N ASP A 447 -7.36 -18.20 -30.45
CA ASP A 447 -5.96 -17.90 -30.81
C ASP A 447 -5.70 -16.39 -30.99
N LYS A 448 -6.75 -15.61 -31.19
CA LYS A 448 -6.67 -14.15 -31.39
C LYS A 448 -7.24 -13.33 -30.26
N TRP A 449 -7.99 -13.94 -29.35
CA TRP A 449 -8.73 -13.25 -28.32
C TRP A 449 -8.29 -13.68 -26.92
N GLU A 450 -7.73 -12.76 -26.17
CA GLU A 450 -7.37 -12.92 -24.76
C GLU A 450 -8.29 -12.12 -23.86
N MET A 451 -8.51 -12.62 -22.66
CA MET A 451 -9.36 -11.99 -21.67
C MET A 451 -8.81 -12.19 -20.26
N ALA A 452 -8.91 -11.15 -19.45
CA ALA A 452 -8.73 -11.20 -18.00
C ALA A 452 -9.93 -10.53 -17.33
N VAL A 453 -10.62 -11.27 -16.45
CA VAL A 453 -11.76 -10.79 -15.66
C VAL A 453 -11.51 -11.09 -14.20
N GLY A 454 -11.77 -10.11 -13.34
CA GLY A 454 -11.78 -10.26 -11.90
C GLY A 454 -13.06 -9.67 -11.32
N TYR A 455 -13.64 -10.35 -10.35
CA TYR A 455 -14.76 -9.86 -9.57
C TYR A 455 -14.57 -10.24 -8.11
N SER A 456 -14.83 -9.30 -7.20
CA SER A 456 -14.88 -9.56 -5.77
C SER A 456 -16.11 -8.94 -5.13
N TYR A 457 -16.71 -9.69 -4.22
CA TYR A 457 -17.73 -9.24 -3.29
C TYR A 457 -17.22 -9.39 -1.88
N LEU A 458 -17.24 -8.30 -1.08
CA LEU A 458 -16.73 -8.26 0.29
C LEU A 458 -17.81 -7.68 1.21
N ASP A 459 -18.17 -8.40 2.24
CA ASP A 459 -19.07 -7.93 3.30
C ASP A 459 -18.26 -7.84 4.61
N SER A 460 -18.00 -6.62 5.05
CA SER A 460 -17.13 -6.35 6.19
C SER A 460 -17.90 -5.77 7.37
N GLU A 461 -17.51 -6.13 8.58
CA GLU A 461 -18.18 -5.68 9.80
C GLU A 461 -17.18 -5.48 10.95
N VAL A 462 -17.35 -4.39 11.67
CA VAL A 462 -16.74 -4.19 13.00
C VAL A 462 -17.61 -4.94 14.01
N GLU A 463 -17.10 -6.00 14.62
CA GLU A 463 -17.86 -6.79 15.60
C GLU A 463 -17.73 -6.21 17.01
N LYS A 464 -16.53 -5.71 17.36
CA LYS A 464 -16.28 -5.07 18.64
C LYS A 464 -15.35 -3.86 18.51
N ALA A 465 -15.81 -2.72 18.95
CA ALA A 465 -15.13 -1.42 18.81
C ALA A 465 -14.66 -0.87 20.18
N ALA A 466 -13.87 0.20 20.15
CA ALA A 466 -13.46 0.95 21.33
C ALA A 466 -14.67 1.54 22.09
N TYR A 467 -14.54 1.77 23.39
CA TYR A 467 -15.62 2.28 24.25
C TYR A 467 -16.25 3.59 23.77
N ASN A 468 -15.45 4.44 23.13
CA ASN A 468 -15.89 5.70 22.53
C ASN A 468 -16.32 5.58 21.07
N ALA A 469 -16.33 4.37 20.54
CA ALA A 469 -16.61 4.04 19.14
C ALA A 469 -17.64 2.90 18.98
N VAL A 470 -18.37 2.54 20.03
CA VAL A 470 -19.36 1.43 20.02
C VAL A 470 -20.41 1.58 18.91
N ALA A 471 -20.72 2.80 18.49
CA ALA A 471 -21.61 3.04 17.34
C ALA A 471 -21.02 2.55 15.99
N GLN A 472 -19.76 2.13 15.94
CA GLN A 472 -19.16 1.47 14.76
C GLN A 472 -19.49 -0.02 14.67
N GLU A 473 -19.92 -0.65 15.78
CA GLU A 473 -20.29 -2.06 15.78
C GLU A 473 -21.46 -2.30 14.82
N GLY A 474 -21.36 -3.38 14.03
CA GLY A 474 -22.27 -3.68 12.95
C GLY A 474 -22.09 -2.82 11.69
N LYS A 475 -21.04 -1.97 11.59
CA LYS A 475 -20.78 -1.12 10.42
C LYS A 475 -19.65 -1.70 9.56
N PRO A 476 -19.66 -1.38 8.25
CA PRO A 476 -18.58 -1.77 7.36
C PRO A 476 -17.23 -1.16 7.78
N LEU A 477 -16.15 -1.90 7.52
CA LEU A 477 -14.80 -1.40 7.66
C LEU A 477 -14.51 -0.30 6.63
N PRO A 478 -13.73 0.74 6.99
CA PRO A 478 -13.29 1.75 6.02
C PRO A 478 -12.51 1.14 4.86
N PHE A 479 -12.61 1.78 3.70
CA PHE A 479 -11.90 1.44 2.45
C PHE A 479 -12.20 0.07 1.85
N ILE A 480 -13.15 -0.68 2.36
CA ILE A 480 -13.61 -1.94 1.76
C ILE A 480 -14.81 -1.66 0.84
N ALA A 481 -14.61 -1.90 -0.45
CA ALA A 481 -15.69 -1.83 -1.44
C ALA A 481 -16.50 -3.13 -1.42
N LYS A 482 -17.84 -3.02 -1.40
CA LYS A 482 -18.71 -4.20 -1.41
C LYS A 482 -18.59 -4.99 -2.71
N ASN A 483 -18.50 -4.30 -3.84
CA ASN A 483 -18.29 -4.92 -5.16
C ASN A 483 -17.12 -4.23 -5.86
N SER A 484 -16.23 -5.03 -6.46
CA SER A 484 -15.18 -4.57 -7.36
C SER A 484 -15.12 -5.49 -8.57
N ALA A 485 -14.92 -4.93 -9.76
CA ALA A 485 -14.78 -5.68 -10.99
C ALA A 485 -13.73 -5.10 -11.89
N SER A 486 -13.00 -5.95 -12.58
CA SER A 486 -12.05 -5.58 -13.62
C SER A 486 -12.21 -6.46 -14.84
N LEU A 487 -12.13 -5.84 -16.00
CA LEU A 487 -12.10 -6.52 -17.30
C LEU A 487 -10.95 -5.92 -18.11
N TRP A 488 -10.12 -6.77 -18.67
CA TRP A 488 -9.19 -6.42 -19.73
C TRP A 488 -9.30 -7.44 -20.85
N THR A 489 -9.33 -7.00 -22.10
CA THR A 489 -9.41 -7.90 -23.24
C THR A 489 -8.57 -7.38 -24.39
N THR A 490 -7.90 -8.29 -25.10
CA THR A 490 -7.13 -7.97 -26.30
C THR A 490 -7.58 -8.84 -27.47
N TYR A 491 -7.54 -8.26 -28.66
CA TYR A 491 -7.88 -8.95 -29.89
C TYR A 491 -6.84 -8.69 -30.98
N LYS A 492 -6.27 -9.74 -31.54
CA LYS A 492 -5.34 -9.69 -32.67
C LYS A 492 -6.09 -9.50 -33.98
N VAL A 493 -6.31 -8.24 -34.36
CA VAL A 493 -7.08 -7.88 -35.57
C VAL A 493 -6.35 -8.30 -36.83
N LEU A 494 -5.03 -8.06 -36.88
CA LEU A 494 -4.13 -8.46 -37.96
C LEU A 494 -2.89 -9.14 -37.36
N PRO A 495 -2.06 -9.85 -38.14
CA PRO A 495 -0.85 -10.50 -37.62
C PRO A 495 0.09 -9.57 -36.83
N LYS A 496 0.12 -8.29 -37.19
CA LYS A 496 0.93 -7.25 -36.56
C LYS A 496 0.16 -6.24 -35.69
N LEU A 497 -1.18 -6.31 -35.65
CA LEU A 497 -2.02 -5.34 -34.97
C LEU A 497 -2.88 -6.01 -33.89
N THR A 498 -2.67 -5.60 -32.65
CA THR A 498 -3.50 -5.99 -31.49
C THR A 498 -4.18 -4.76 -30.92
N VAL A 499 -5.47 -4.86 -30.64
CA VAL A 499 -6.23 -3.85 -29.90
C VAL A 499 -6.64 -4.38 -28.55
N GLY A 500 -6.73 -3.52 -27.56
CA GLY A 500 -7.15 -3.87 -26.21
C GLY A 500 -8.17 -2.85 -25.68
N ALA A 501 -9.05 -3.33 -24.82
CA ALA A 501 -9.99 -2.50 -24.08
C ALA A 501 -10.20 -3.07 -22.67
N GLY A 502 -10.47 -2.19 -21.71
CA GLY A 502 -10.70 -2.58 -20.34
C GLY A 502 -11.66 -1.65 -19.61
N ALA A 503 -12.22 -2.19 -18.53
CA ALA A 503 -13.06 -1.45 -17.60
C ALA A 503 -12.70 -1.82 -16.16
N GLN A 504 -12.73 -0.85 -15.27
CA GLN A 504 -12.57 -1.05 -13.83
C GLN A 504 -13.76 -0.42 -13.12
N TYR A 505 -14.42 -1.18 -12.27
CA TYR A 505 -15.50 -0.75 -11.42
C TYR A 505 -15.13 -0.93 -9.95
N ARG A 506 -15.49 0.04 -9.12
CA ARG A 506 -15.43 -0.07 -7.67
C ARG A 506 -16.68 0.60 -7.07
N ASP A 507 -17.33 -0.10 -6.15
CA ASP A 507 -18.38 0.46 -5.32
C ASP A 507 -17.88 1.66 -4.50
N GLN A 508 -18.82 2.41 -3.96
CA GLN A 508 -18.50 3.41 -2.95
C GLN A 508 -17.81 2.76 -1.74
N VAL A 509 -16.88 3.50 -1.13
CA VAL A 509 -16.25 3.08 0.12
C VAL A 509 -16.40 4.16 1.18
N TYR A 510 -16.47 3.73 2.44
CA TYR A 510 -16.40 4.65 3.56
C TYR A 510 -14.94 5.04 3.81
N ALA A 511 -14.66 6.34 3.90
CA ALA A 511 -13.32 6.83 4.24
C ALA A 511 -13.07 6.76 5.77
N ASN A 512 -14.13 6.82 6.55
CA ASN A 512 -14.13 6.55 7.99
C ASN A 512 -15.53 6.13 8.43
N THR A 513 -15.59 5.40 9.54
CA THR A 513 -16.84 5.17 10.27
C THR A 513 -16.90 6.16 11.43
N ASN A 514 -17.81 7.12 11.39
CA ASN A 514 -17.94 8.05 12.53
C ASN A 514 -18.73 7.39 13.67
N PRO A 515 -18.13 7.24 14.87
CA PRO A 515 -18.74 6.51 15.97
C PRO A 515 -20.00 7.18 16.54
N ASN A 516 -20.15 8.50 16.42
CA ASN A 516 -21.13 9.24 17.21
C ASN A 516 -22.44 9.57 16.50
N THR A 517 -22.65 9.10 15.26
CA THR A 517 -23.79 9.56 14.48
C THR A 517 -24.31 8.53 13.51
N ALA A 518 -25.57 8.68 13.11
CA ALA A 518 -26.18 7.92 12.04
C ALA A 518 -25.31 7.96 10.76
N LEU A 519 -25.51 7.03 9.84
CA LEU A 519 -24.82 6.91 8.55
C LEU A 519 -24.66 8.23 7.77
N THR A 520 -25.50 9.22 8.07
CA THR A 520 -25.48 10.56 7.46
C THR A 520 -24.27 11.42 7.80
N SER A 521 -23.38 10.99 8.70
CA SER A 521 -22.15 11.71 9.07
C SER A 521 -20.87 11.05 8.60
N THR A 522 -20.97 9.99 7.80
CA THR A 522 -19.85 9.22 7.31
C THR A 522 -19.27 9.85 6.04
N LYS A 523 -17.95 9.92 5.95
CA LYS A 523 -17.24 10.34 4.73
C LYS A 523 -17.18 9.19 3.73
N ILE A 524 -17.45 9.50 2.47
CA ILE A 524 -17.64 8.51 1.41
C ILE A 524 -16.83 8.89 0.19
N LEU A 525 -16.12 7.92 -0.38
CA LEU A 525 -15.62 7.98 -1.74
C LEU A 525 -16.67 7.37 -2.67
N PRO A 526 -17.19 8.11 -3.66
CA PRO A 526 -18.21 7.61 -4.57
C PRO A 526 -17.74 6.41 -5.40
N ALA A 527 -18.69 5.57 -5.82
CA ALA A 527 -18.45 4.52 -6.80
C ALA A 527 -18.01 5.10 -8.16
N PHE A 528 -17.21 4.34 -8.90
CA PHE A 528 -16.77 4.73 -10.23
C PHE A 528 -16.63 3.56 -11.19
N THR A 529 -16.71 3.88 -12.48
CA THR A 529 -16.25 3.04 -13.58
C THR A 529 -15.35 3.86 -14.48
N ILE A 530 -14.17 3.34 -14.81
CA ILE A 530 -13.25 3.91 -15.79
C ILE A 530 -12.99 2.91 -16.91
N TYR A 531 -12.69 3.43 -18.09
CA TYR A 531 -12.44 2.66 -19.31
C TYR A 531 -11.06 3.00 -19.86
N ASN A 532 -10.35 1.97 -20.33
CA ASN A 532 -9.01 2.08 -20.91
C ASN A 532 -8.98 1.40 -22.29
N ALA A 533 -8.09 1.83 -23.15
CA ALA A 533 -7.84 1.20 -24.45
C ALA A 533 -6.35 1.12 -24.75
N MET A 534 -5.99 0.18 -25.62
CA MET A 534 -4.63 -0.01 -26.10
C MET A 534 -4.64 -0.39 -27.58
N VAL A 535 -3.63 0.10 -28.30
CA VAL A 535 -3.30 -0.37 -29.64
C VAL A 535 -1.82 -0.71 -29.66
N GLN A 536 -1.48 -1.94 -30.04
CA GLN A 536 -0.11 -2.40 -30.23
C GLN A 536 0.11 -2.77 -31.69
N TYR A 537 1.22 -2.27 -32.27
CA TYR A 537 1.64 -2.57 -33.63
C TYR A 537 3.07 -3.08 -33.67
N LYS A 538 3.27 -4.33 -34.13
CA LYS A 538 4.60 -4.90 -34.37
C LYS A 538 5.15 -4.40 -35.70
N VAL A 539 6.13 -3.52 -35.65
CA VAL A 539 6.81 -3.01 -36.86
C VAL A 539 7.56 -4.16 -37.51
N ASP A 540 8.40 -4.83 -36.71
CA ASP A 540 9.16 -6.03 -37.09
C ASP A 540 9.37 -6.94 -35.86
N GLU A 541 10.35 -7.86 -35.92
CA GLU A 541 10.65 -8.82 -34.83
C GLU A 541 11.28 -8.13 -33.61
N ASN A 542 11.93 -6.99 -33.82
CA ASN A 542 12.71 -6.27 -32.81
C ASN A 542 12.01 -5.02 -32.27
N VAL A 543 11.01 -4.49 -32.99
CA VAL A 543 10.38 -3.20 -32.66
C VAL A 543 8.88 -3.33 -32.57
N ASP A 544 8.31 -2.91 -31.46
CA ASP A 544 6.87 -2.71 -31.32
C ASP A 544 6.53 -1.31 -30.80
N LEU A 545 5.39 -0.81 -31.26
CA LEU A 545 4.77 0.44 -30.82
C LEU A 545 3.53 0.09 -30.00
N GLN A 546 3.35 0.75 -28.85
CA GLN A 546 2.16 0.59 -28.04
C GLN A 546 1.61 1.94 -27.59
N LEU A 547 0.38 2.23 -27.98
CA LEU A 547 -0.39 3.37 -27.51
C LEU A 547 -1.39 2.92 -26.46
N ASN A 548 -1.32 3.48 -25.27
CA ASN A 548 -2.30 3.30 -24.20
C ASN A 548 -3.07 4.61 -24.01
N VAL A 549 -4.39 4.50 -23.88
CA VAL A 549 -5.28 5.61 -23.50
C VAL A 549 -6.02 5.21 -22.24
N ASN A 550 -5.73 5.87 -21.14
CA ASN A 550 -6.33 5.59 -19.84
C ASN A 550 -7.46 6.57 -19.54
N ASN A 551 -8.47 6.09 -18.78
CA ASN A 551 -9.64 6.88 -18.41
C ASN A 551 -10.24 7.63 -19.62
N ILE A 552 -10.61 6.90 -20.67
CA ILE A 552 -11.08 7.43 -21.96
C ILE A 552 -12.25 8.42 -21.78
N SER A 553 -13.12 8.13 -20.82
CA SER A 553 -14.30 8.97 -20.53
C SER A 553 -13.98 10.24 -19.75
N ASP A 554 -12.72 10.44 -19.37
CA ASP A 554 -12.26 11.53 -18.49
C ASP A 554 -13.09 11.61 -17.19
N LYS A 555 -13.41 10.44 -16.64
CA LYS A 555 -14.21 10.33 -15.42
C LYS A 555 -13.41 10.86 -14.24
N ARG A 556 -13.98 11.82 -13.51
CA ARG A 556 -13.47 12.20 -12.19
C ARG A 556 -13.82 11.12 -11.17
N TYR A 557 -12.83 10.59 -10.47
CA TYR A 557 -13.00 9.54 -9.47
C TYR A 557 -11.96 9.68 -8.36
N PHE A 558 -12.12 8.93 -7.27
CA PHE A 558 -11.25 8.99 -6.11
C PHE A 558 -10.74 7.60 -5.77
N THR A 559 -9.42 7.47 -5.61
CA THR A 559 -8.76 6.18 -5.38
C THR A 559 -8.67 5.82 -3.91
N SER A 560 -8.35 6.79 -3.06
CA SER A 560 -8.14 6.62 -1.63
C SER A 560 -8.49 7.90 -0.87
N ALA A 561 -8.41 7.88 0.44
CA ALA A 561 -8.57 9.05 1.28
C ALA A 561 -7.64 8.99 2.50
N HIS A 562 -7.20 10.13 2.97
CA HIS A 562 -6.77 10.29 4.34
C HIS A 562 -8.02 10.42 5.21
N ALA A 563 -8.29 9.41 6.01
CA ALA A 563 -9.58 9.13 6.66
C ALA A 563 -10.36 10.34 7.19
N ALA A 564 -9.68 11.36 7.70
CA ALA A 564 -10.30 12.49 8.36
C ALA A 564 -10.46 13.73 7.46
N HIS A 565 -9.65 13.94 6.44
CA HIS A 565 -9.47 15.27 5.87
C HIS A 565 -9.70 15.37 4.35
N TYR A 566 -9.12 14.51 3.53
CA TYR A 566 -9.14 14.65 2.08
C TYR A 566 -9.23 13.31 1.35
N ALA A 567 -9.63 13.37 0.09
CA ALA A 567 -9.67 12.26 -0.84
C ALA A 567 -8.66 12.46 -1.97
N ASN A 568 -7.95 11.41 -2.36
CA ASN A 568 -7.04 11.45 -3.50
C ASN A 568 -7.81 11.24 -4.80
N GLU A 569 -7.79 12.26 -5.65
CA GLU A 569 -8.39 12.20 -6.98
C GLU A 569 -7.57 11.26 -7.87
N GLY A 570 -8.25 10.38 -8.61
CA GLY A 570 -7.63 9.53 -9.61
C GLY A 570 -7.17 10.32 -10.83
N GLU A 571 -6.33 9.70 -11.66
CA GLU A 571 -5.80 10.34 -12.87
C GLU A 571 -6.91 10.66 -13.88
N GLY A 572 -6.83 11.84 -14.49
CA GLY A 572 -7.62 12.23 -15.64
C GLY A 572 -7.27 11.40 -16.88
N ARG A 573 -7.98 11.65 -18.00
CA ARG A 573 -7.65 10.99 -19.27
C ARG A 573 -6.23 11.33 -19.70
N ASN A 574 -5.46 10.28 -20.02
CA ASN A 574 -4.10 10.42 -20.53
C ASN A 574 -3.82 9.43 -21.65
N ALA A 575 -2.79 9.72 -22.44
CA ALA A 575 -2.32 8.86 -23.52
C ALA A 575 -0.79 8.75 -23.47
N VAL A 576 -0.28 7.52 -23.60
CA VAL A 576 1.15 7.20 -23.60
C VAL A 576 1.48 6.33 -24.80
N LEU A 577 2.44 6.78 -25.62
CA LEU A 577 3.02 6.00 -26.71
C LEU A 577 4.40 5.48 -26.27
N ALA A 578 4.57 4.17 -26.29
CA ALA A 578 5.83 3.49 -26.02
C ALA A 578 6.40 2.87 -27.31
N ILE A 579 7.72 2.93 -27.45
CA ILE A 579 8.51 2.23 -28.46
C ILE A 579 9.40 1.25 -27.70
N ASN A 580 9.21 -0.04 -27.96
CA ASN A 580 10.00 -1.10 -27.37
C ASN A 580 10.95 -1.71 -28.40
N PHE A 581 12.22 -1.83 -28.03
CA PHE A 581 13.28 -2.44 -28.83
C PHE A 581 13.74 -3.72 -28.13
N LYS A 582 13.95 -4.79 -28.91
CA LYS A 582 14.49 -6.08 -28.44
C LYS A 582 15.65 -6.48 -29.33
N TYR A 583 16.75 -6.91 -28.72
CA TYR A 583 17.96 -7.38 -29.41
C TYR A 583 18.28 -8.82 -28.98
#